data_2c055645f4cd45c129a8686672896014
#
_entry.id   2c055645f4cd45c129a8686672896014
#
_cell.length_a   1.000
_cell.length_b   1.000
_cell.length_c   1.000
_cell.angle_alpha   90.00
_cell.angle_beta   90.00
_cell.angle_gamma   90.00
#
_symmetry.space_group_name_H-M   'P 1'
#
loop_
_entity.id
_entity.type
_entity.pdbx_description
1 polymer ?
#
loop_
_entity_poly.entity_id
_entity_poly.type
_entity_poly.pdbx_seq_one_letter_code
_entity_poly.pdbx_strand_id
1 'polypeptide(L)'
;MKKLLIALMLIRLLTIPVLAESKTYTISEKTMDFYYFEPKNEVQQSVYFINGSDVPYLALSDWPAMADFLYTDEENPGVVFSMTENAGVLTRDDGYYVTFDCDTDVIHFLDYDAFLRVGDDNVLIDMVGDIGKASDGSVRYIQCTNNSYERYGKEVSISTGDYNIDIISEGGECYVPLQTISDVLMGFSYVNIYYNGEIAVIGSPDVLGSSDSLTPLGELYYSVEPHDRSETMARFAYDELCLAMDTFYGLKESHGIESFDELADDTGLKPALSGTDPVQADAALYQLLELHLDDIHSGFHLPSPLSGIDAGNSFPDELGEGQCSLRHNKQFITYAKAGMAVYHDHIPRYEEFGNTAFITFNHFDEIPEDEDYYENPPTEDVHNAIGVMLYAYQQITRENSPIENVVLDLSLNRGGKATSAVFTLAAFLGNGSISIRDALSGSLVTGNYQADMNLDGKIDEGDLGLTDKNLFCIESPVSFSCANLVTNEFKHSNAVTLIGRTSGGGTCFVQSMSTADGACFQMSGPIQMSFLKNGSFYNNDQGAEPDFPLIKPASFYDREALTEFINTLR
;
A
#
# COMPACT_ATOMS: atom_id res chain seq x y z
N MET A 1 -42.28 51.88 -35.61
CA MET A 1 -42.80 51.03 -34.52
C MET A 1 -43.31 49.72 -35.13
N LYS A 2 -42.49 48.69 -35.18
CA LYS A 2 -42.90 47.32 -35.60
C LYS A 2 -42.62 46.38 -34.44
N LYS A 3 -43.70 45.85 -33.86
CA LYS A 3 -43.63 44.81 -32.83
C LYS A 3 -43.27 43.48 -33.48
N LEU A 4 -42.16 42.89 -33.10
CA LEU A 4 -41.81 41.54 -33.51
C LEU A 4 -42.33 40.57 -32.44
N LEU A 5 -43.32 39.76 -32.79
CA LEU A 5 -43.81 38.65 -31.98
C LEU A 5 -42.85 37.48 -32.22
N ILE A 6 -42.17 37.03 -31.13
CA ILE A 6 -41.44 35.77 -31.12
C ILE A 6 -42.37 34.73 -30.52
N ALA A 7 -42.81 33.79 -31.36
CA ALA A 7 -43.55 32.60 -30.96
C ALA A 7 -42.56 31.59 -30.41
N LEU A 8 -42.61 31.31 -29.11
CA LEU A 8 -41.93 30.16 -28.48
C LEU A 8 -42.74 28.88 -28.88
N MET A 9 -42.19 28.09 -29.78
CA MET A 9 -42.62 26.70 -29.97
C MET A 9 -42.06 25.86 -28.81
N LEU A 10 -42.90 25.51 -27.84
CA LEU A 10 -42.63 24.45 -26.87
C LEU A 10 -42.71 23.10 -27.63
N ILE A 11 -41.57 22.56 -28.01
CA ILE A 11 -41.44 21.14 -28.40
C ILE A 11 -41.50 20.34 -27.09
N ARG A 12 -42.64 19.78 -26.75
CA ARG A 12 -42.74 18.69 -25.78
C ARG A 12 -42.09 17.46 -26.46
N LEU A 13 -40.85 17.18 -26.14
CA LEU A 13 -40.28 15.84 -26.29
C LEU A 13 -41.12 14.92 -25.39
N LEU A 14 -42.00 14.15 -26.00
CA LEU A 14 -42.55 12.96 -25.38
C LEU A 14 -41.38 11.98 -25.27
N THR A 15 -40.73 11.94 -24.13
CA THR A 15 -39.92 10.79 -23.73
C THR A 15 -40.91 9.65 -23.56
N ILE A 16 -40.99 8.77 -24.56
CA ILE A 16 -41.55 7.45 -24.40
C ILE A 16 -40.64 6.79 -23.37
N PRO A 17 -41.14 6.36 -22.22
CA PRO A 17 -40.33 5.51 -21.35
C PRO A 17 -40.01 4.27 -22.20
N VAL A 18 -38.76 4.06 -22.54
CA VAL A 18 -38.27 2.76 -22.93
C VAL A 18 -38.47 1.93 -21.67
N LEU A 19 -39.49 1.07 -21.70
CA LEU A 19 -39.60 0.02 -20.71
C LEU A 19 -38.30 -0.77 -20.84
N ALA A 20 -37.39 -0.63 -19.89
CA ALA A 20 -36.27 -1.52 -19.76
C ALA A 20 -36.85 -2.93 -19.72
N GLU A 21 -36.48 -3.79 -20.66
CA GLU A 21 -36.77 -5.20 -20.54
C GLU A 21 -36.21 -5.66 -19.21
N SER A 22 -37.07 -6.17 -18.32
CA SER A 22 -36.61 -6.72 -17.04
C SER A 22 -35.68 -7.88 -17.38
N LYS A 23 -34.39 -7.72 -17.15
CA LYS A 23 -33.42 -8.81 -17.23
C LYS A 23 -33.92 -9.88 -16.24
N THR A 24 -34.04 -11.10 -16.68
CA THR A 24 -34.40 -12.23 -15.81
C THR A 24 -33.13 -13.07 -15.64
N TYR A 25 -32.73 -13.27 -14.40
CA TYR A 25 -31.54 -14.02 -14.08
C TYR A 25 -31.90 -15.43 -13.60
N THR A 26 -31.07 -16.41 -13.98
CA THR A 26 -31.11 -17.75 -13.39
C THR A 26 -29.97 -17.83 -12.39
N ILE A 27 -30.30 -17.94 -11.11
CA ILE A 27 -29.32 -18.00 -10.04
C ILE A 27 -29.21 -19.43 -9.52
N SER A 28 -28.00 -19.94 -9.42
CA SER A 28 -27.68 -21.20 -8.76
C SER A 28 -26.77 -20.94 -7.57
N GLU A 29 -27.08 -21.59 -6.45
CA GLU A 29 -26.36 -21.47 -5.19
C GLU A 29 -25.47 -22.71 -5.00
N LYS A 30 -24.26 -22.49 -4.47
CA LYS A 30 -23.34 -23.55 -4.02
C LYS A 30 -22.75 -23.14 -2.69
N THR A 31 -22.77 -24.03 -1.70
CA THR A 31 -22.06 -23.82 -0.43
C THR A 31 -20.60 -24.21 -0.61
N MET A 32 -19.69 -23.39 -0.12
CA MET A 32 -18.25 -23.56 -0.25
C MET A 32 -17.54 -23.29 1.08
N ASP A 33 -16.33 -23.83 1.24
CA ASP A 33 -15.47 -23.58 2.39
C ASP A 33 -14.72 -22.28 2.21
N PHE A 34 -14.89 -21.38 3.18
CA PHE A 34 -14.15 -20.12 3.32
C PHE A 34 -13.24 -20.22 4.54
N TYR A 35 -11.95 -19.93 4.36
CA TYR A 35 -10.92 -19.97 5.41
C TYR A 35 -10.45 -18.57 5.73
N TYR A 36 -10.65 -18.12 6.98
CA TYR A 36 -10.27 -16.79 7.43
C TYR A 36 -8.93 -16.83 8.17
N PHE A 37 -7.86 -16.32 7.56
CA PHE A 37 -6.51 -16.17 8.09
C PHE A 37 -5.79 -17.47 8.49
N GLU A 38 -6.52 -18.49 8.95
CA GLU A 38 -5.95 -19.74 9.46
C GLU A 38 -6.83 -20.96 9.07
N PRO A 39 -6.24 -22.18 8.90
CA PRO A 39 -6.99 -23.36 8.50
C PRO A 39 -8.11 -23.75 9.47
N LYS A 40 -7.99 -23.40 10.75
CA LYS A 40 -9.01 -23.72 11.78
C LYS A 40 -10.27 -22.81 11.71
N ASN A 41 -10.18 -21.69 11.03
CA ASN A 41 -11.28 -20.73 10.90
C ASN A 41 -12.05 -20.97 9.58
N GLU A 42 -12.55 -22.21 9.42
CA GLU A 42 -13.37 -22.62 8.28
C GLU A 42 -14.82 -22.27 8.52
N VAL A 43 -15.45 -21.63 7.52
CA VAL A 43 -16.86 -21.25 7.51
C VAL A 43 -17.51 -21.70 6.21
N GLN A 44 -18.70 -22.26 6.29
CA GLN A 44 -19.52 -22.59 5.12
C GLN A 44 -20.23 -21.33 4.63
N GLN A 45 -19.90 -20.88 3.41
CA GLN A 45 -20.47 -19.67 2.80
C GLN A 45 -21.23 -20.03 1.52
N SER A 46 -22.40 -19.41 1.30
CA SER A 46 -23.11 -19.50 0.03
C SER A 46 -22.43 -18.62 -1.03
N VAL A 47 -22.20 -19.18 -2.19
CA VAL A 47 -21.71 -18.50 -3.39
C VAL A 47 -22.70 -18.72 -4.52
N TYR A 48 -22.94 -17.71 -5.30
CA TYR A 48 -23.98 -17.70 -6.33
C TYR A 48 -23.38 -17.61 -7.72
N PHE A 49 -23.98 -18.31 -8.67
CA PHE A 49 -23.58 -18.32 -10.07
C PHE A 49 -24.76 -17.91 -10.95
N ILE A 50 -24.54 -16.94 -11.82
CA ILE A 50 -25.56 -16.26 -12.58
C ILE A 50 -25.58 -16.78 -14.03
N ASN A 51 -26.77 -17.16 -14.51
CA ASN A 51 -27.00 -17.64 -15.89
C ASN A 51 -26.09 -18.80 -16.32
N GLY A 52 -25.66 -19.62 -15.36
CA GLY A 52 -24.76 -20.76 -15.62
C GLY A 52 -23.30 -20.36 -15.87
N SER A 53 -22.93 -19.12 -15.60
CA SER A 53 -21.51 -18.67 -15.53
C SER A 53 -20.80 -19.37 -14.39
N ASP A 54 -19.47 -19.46 -14.46
CA ASP A 54 -18.58 -19.92 -13.40
C ASP A 54 -17.97 -18.75 -12.57
N VAL A 55 -18.34 -17.51 -12.88
CA VAL A 55 -17.99 -16.34 -12.07
C VAL A 55 -18.76 -16.40 -10.75
N PRO A 56 -18.09 -16.39 -9.59
CA PRO A 56 -18.73 -16.43 -8.31
C PRO A 56 -19.27 -15.04 -7.89
N TYR A 57 -20.47 -15.02 -7.34
CA TYR A 57 -21.12 -13.85 -6.75
C TYR A 57 -21.38 -14.08 -5.27
N LEU A 58 -21.33 -13.02 -4.49
CA LEU A 58 -21.76 -12.98 -3.11
C LEU A 58 -23.10 -12.25 -3.00
N ALA A 59 -24.02 -12.75 -2.16
CA ALA A 59 -25.18 -11.97 -1.75
C ALA A 59 -24.73 -10.89 -0.76
N LEU A 60 -25.11 -9.66 -0.99
CA LEU A 60 -24.65 -8.54 -0.14
C LEU A 60 -25.16 -8.66 1.30
N SER A 61 -26.28 -9.38 1.51
CA SER A 61 -26.80 -9.73 2.82
C SER A 61 -25.86 -10.62 3.66
N ASP A 62 -24.89 -11.29 3.02
CA ASP A 62 -23.90 -12.13 3.71
C ASP A 62 -22.70 -11.30 4.23
N TRP A 63 -22.49 -10.09 3.70
CA TRP A 63 -21.36 -9.25 4.07
C TRP A 63 -21.26 -8.94 5.57
N PRO A 64 -22.35 -8.58 6.29
CA PRO A 64 -22.26 -8.33 7.73
C PRO A 64 -21.65 -9.49 8.52
N ALA A 65 -22.04 -10.72 8.19
CA ALA A 65 -21.49 -11.92 8.83
C ALA A 65 -20.01 -12.16 8.46
N MET A 66 -19.61 -11.81 7.24
CA MET A 66 -18.19 -11.86 6.83
C MET A 66 -17.36 -10.82 7.56
N ALA A 67 -17.88 -9.60 7.74
CA ALA A 67 -17.23 -8.54 8.48
C ALA A 67 -16.94 -8.95 9.94
N ASP A 68 -17.83 -9.72 10.59
CA ASP A 68 -17.63 -10.25 11.94
C ASP A 68 -16.39 -11.17 12.04
N PHE A 69 -15.93 -11.78 10.95
CA PHE A 69 -14.70 -12.59 10.91
C PHE A 69 -13.46 -11.77 10.52
N LEU A 70 -13.66 -10.63 9.86
CA LEU A 70 -12.56 -9.77 9.40
C LEU A 70 -12.04 -8.86 10.50
N TYR A 71 -12.89 -8.45 11.41
CA TYR A 71 -12.59 -7.48 12.46
C TYR A 71 -12.71 -8.11 13.85
N THR A 72 -11.95 -7.63 14.81
CA THR A 72 -12.15 -7.97 16.22
C THR A 72 -13.44 -7.33 16.74
N ASP A 73 -14.00 -7.85 17.83
CA ASP A 73 -15.24 -7.30 18.43
C ASP A 73 -15.15 -5.79 18.74
N GLU A 74 -13.96 -5.29 19.07
CA GLU A 74 -13.71 -3.88 19.38
C GLU A 74 -13.57 -3.00 18.11
N GLU A 75 -13.22 -3.63 16.99
CA GLU A 75 -12.95 -2.96 15.71
C GLU A 75 -14.09 -3.11 14.70
N ASN A 76 -15.05 -4.00 14.97
CA ASN A 76 -16.15 -4.27 14.05
C ASN A 76 -17.05 -3.03 13.91
N PRO A 77 -17.19 -2.49 12.68
CA PRO A 77 -17.98 -1.28 12.45
C PRO A 77 -19.50 -1.45 12.57
N GLY A 78 -20.00 -2.65 12.85
CA GLY A 78 -21.43 -2.90 12.96
C GLY A 78 -22.17 -2.63 11.63
N VAL A 79 -21.88 -3.41 10.59
CA VAL A 79 -22.49 -3.23 9.27
C VAL A 79 -23.81 -3.96 9.17
N VAL A 80 -24.82 -3.32 8.59
CA VAL A 80 -26.13 -3.93 8.29
C VAL A 80 -26.46 -3.78 6.81
N PHE A 81 -27.09 -4.82 6.25
CA PHE A 81 -27.60 -4.82 4.88
C PHE A 81 -29.06 -4.38 4.82
N SER A 82 -29.40 -3.65 3.79
CA SER A 82 -30.78 -3.37 3.39
C SER A 82 -30.92 -3.29 1.88
N MET A 83 -32.08 -3.68 1.37
CA MET A 83 -32.40 -3.58 -0.05
C MET A 83 -33.38 -2.45 -0.28
N THR A 84 -33.07 -1.57 -1.23
CA THR A 84 -34.02 -0.61 -1.80
C THR A 84 -34.68 -1.21 -3.05
N GLU A 85 -35.44 -0.43 -3.83
CA GLU A 85 -36.10 -0.95 -5.02
C GLU A 85 -35.09 -1.59 -6.01
N ASN A 86 -33.92 -0.91 -6.22
CA ASN A 86 -32.93 -1.33 -7.24
C ASN A 86 -31.48 -1.26 -6.74
N ALA A 87 -31.26 -1.17 -5.43
CA ALA A 87 -29.90 -1.11 -4.90
C ALA A 87 -29.77 -1.83 -3.55
N GLY A 88 -28.68 -2.57 -3.39
CA GLY A 88 -28.20 -3.05 -2.10
C GLY A 88 -27.46 -1.92 -1.36
N VAL A 89 -27.69 -1.81 -0.06
CA VAL A 89 -27.05 -0.80 0.79
C VAL A 89 -26.43 -1.47 2.01
N LEU A 90 -25.15 -1.24 2.22
CA LEU A 90 -24.46 -1.57 3.47
C LEU A 90 -24.31 -0.28 4.28
N THR A 91 -24.79 -0.30 5.51
CA THR A 91 -24.77 0.85 6.41
C THR A 91 -24.06 0.47 7.70
N ARG A 92 -23.09 1.30 8.12
CA ARG A 92 -22.40 1.19 9.40
C ARG A 92 -23.25 1.81 10.52
N ASP A 93 -23.01 1.38 11.76
CA ASP A 93 -23.72 1.89 12.94
C ASP A 93 -23.56 3.42 13.13
N ASP A 94 -22.45 4.00 12.68
CA ASP A 94 -22.18 5.43 12.72
C ASP A 94 -22.83 6.24 11.57
N GLY A 95 -23.55 5.55 10.68
CA GLY A 95 -24.38 6.14 9.63
C GLY A 95 -23.69 6.32 8.27
N TYR A 96 -22.41 5.95 8.12
CA TYR A 96 -21.79 5.87 6.80
C TYR A 96 -22.31 4.68 6.02
N TYR A 97 -22.45 4.82 4.71
CA TYR A 97 -23.00 3.77 3.87
C TYR A 97 -22.38 3.72 2.48
N VAL A 98 -22.47 2.54 1.88
CA VAL A 98 -22.19 2.30 0.47
C VAL A 98 -23.41 1.71 -0.21
N THR A 99 -23.69 2.16 -1.43
CA THR A 99 -24.82 1.73 -2.26
C THR A 99 -24.29 0.98 -3.49
N PHE A 100 -24.89 -0.16 -3.76
CA PHE A 100 -24.64 -1.00 -4.95
C PHE A 100 -25.86 -0.89 -5.87
N ASP A 101 -25.81 0.00 -6.84
CA ASP A 101 -26.92 0.28 -7.76
C ASP A 101 -26.94 -0.76 -8.89
N CYS A 102 -27.98 -1.58 -8.92
CA CYS A 102 -28.14 -2.67 -9.88
C CYS A 102 -28.69 -2.24 -11.26
N ASP A 103 -29.18 -1.01 -11.39
CA ASP A 103 -29.66 -0.47 -12.66
C ASP A 103 -28.55 0.19 -13.47
N THR A 104 -27.58 0.76 -12.77
CA THR A 104 -26.48 1.54 -13.39
C THR A 104 -25.12 0.87 -13.23
N ASP A 105 -25.05 -0.24 -12.49
CA ASP A 105 -23.81 -0.96 -12.16
C ASP A 105 -22.75 0.00 -11.54
N VAL A 106 -23.17 0.76 -10.51
CA VAL A 106 -22.33 1.73 -9.81
C VAL A 106 -22.28 1.41 -8.32
N ILE A 107 -21.08 1.36 -7.76
CA ILE A 107 -20.85 1.32 -6.32
C ILE A 107 -20.57 2.74 -5.85
N HIS A 108 -21.40 3.26 -4.94
CA HIS A 108 -21.31 4.65 -4.47
C HIS A 108 -21.13 4.71 -2.97
N PHE A 109 -20.01 5.26 -2.54
CA PHE A 109 -19.70 5.55 -1.13
C PHE A 109 -20.10 6.98 -0.80
N LEU A 110 -20.84 7.17 0.28
CA LEU A 110 -21.11 8.50 0.85
C LEU A 110 -19.81 9.18 1.31
N ASP A 111 -18.94 8.41 1.94
CA ASP A 111 -17.60 8.76 2.36
C ASP A 111 -16.74 7.50 2.32
N TYR A 112 -15.82 7.42 1.36
CA TYR A 112 -15.02 6.22 1.11
C TYR A 112 -14.11 5.88 2.31
N ASP A 113 -13.34 6.87 2.76
CA ASP A 113 -12.40 6.67 3.85
C ASP A 113 -13.10 6.30 5.17
N ALA A 114 -14.20 6.98 5.47
CA ALA A 114 -14.97 6.71 6.68
C ALA A 114 -15.68 5.35 6.65
N PHE A 115 -16.15 4.88 5.48
CA PHE A 115 -16.80 3.58 5.37
C PHE A 115 -15.81 2.43 5.55
N LEU A 116 -14.60 2.55 5.02
CA LEU A 116 -13.57 1.49 5.06
C LEU A 116 -12.74 1.49 6.35
N ARG A 117 -12.87 2.49 7.21
CA ARG A 117 -12.14 2.56 8.47
C ARG A 117 -12.47 1.37 9.38
N VAL A 118 -11.52 1.00 10.20
CA VAL A 118 -11.67 0.01 11.25
C VAL A 118 -12.03 0.73 12.56
N GLY A 119 -12.99 0.20 13.32
CA GLY A 119 -13.43 0.83 14.57
C GLY A 119 -14.16 2.16 14.37
N ASP A 120 -14.01 3.07 15.31
CA ASP A 120 -14.72 4.36 15.38
C ASP A 120 -13.95 5.51 14.72
N ASP A 121 -12.67 5.32 14.44
CA ASP A 121 -11.78 6.35 13.92
C ASP A 121 -11.68 6.27 12.38
N ASN A 122 -11.37 7.39 11.73
CA ASN A 122 -11.15 7.41 10.29
C ASN A 122 -9.77 6.83 9.94
N VAL A 123 -9.69 5.98 8.92
CA VAL A 123 -8.47 5.24 8.54
C VAL A 123 -7.27 6.16 8.31
N LEU A 124 -7.45 7.29 7.63
CA LEU A 124 -6.34 8.22 7.41
C LEU A 124 -5.91 8.93 8.70
N ILE A 125 -6.86 9.25 9.60
CA ILE A 125 -6.54 9.78 10.93
C ILE A 125 -5.71 8.75 11.71
N ASP A 126 -6.17 7.50 11.72
CA ASP A 126 -5.56 6.43 12.50
C ASP A 126 -4.14 6.18 12.04
N MET A 127 -3.90 6.12 10.73
CA MET A 127 -2.56 6.00 10.16
C MET A 127 -1.61 7.12 10.62
N VAL A 128 -2.12 8.33 10.83
CA VAL A 128 -1.34 9.49 11.29
C VAL A 128 -1.39 9.65 12.81
N GLY A 129 -2.57 9.44 13.41
CA GLY A 129 -2.80 9.63 14.85
C GLY A 129 -2.21 8.52 15.71
N ASP A 130 -2.26 7.28 15.22
CA ASP A 130 -1.85 6.10 15.98
C ASP A 130 -0.37 5.75 15.87
N ILE A 131 0.36 6.38 14.94
CA ILE A 131 1.82 6.23 14.91
C ILE A 131 2.41 6.55 16.30
N GLY A 132 3.05 5.56 16.90
CA GLY A 132 3.72 5.68 18.21
C GLY A 132 2.83 5.51 19.43
N LYS A 133 1.53 5.18 19.30
CA LYS A 133 0.70 4.81 20.46
C LYS A 133 1.01 3.37 20.89
N ALA A 134 1.17 3.17 22.20
CA ALA A 134 1.20 1.84 22.78
C ALA A 134 -0.23 1.27 22.88
N SER A 135 -0.36 -0.06 22.97
CA SER A 135 -1.65 -0.75 23.09
C SER A 135 -2.50 -0.34 24.31
N ASP A 136 -1.88 0.24 25.34
CA ASP A 136 -2.54 0.79 26.52
C ASP A 136 -2.93 2.27 26.37
N GLY A 137 -2.73 2.85 25.17
CA GLY A 137 -2.98 4.27 24.88
C GLY A 137 -1.91 5.23 25.41
N SER A 138 -0.84 4.73 26.05
CA SER A 138 0.29 5.57 26.46
C SER A 138 1.14 5.94 25.25
N VAL A 139 1.67 7.17 25.24
CA VAL A 139 2.61 7.62 24.23
C VAL A 139 4.01 7.18 24.64
N ARG A 140 4.66 6.38 23.80
CA ARG A 140 6.02 5.91 24.01
C ARG A 140 6.87 6.23 22.77
N TYR A 141 8.06 6.74 23.02
CA TYR A 141 9.07 7.10 22.00
C TYR A 141 8.68 8.24 21.06
N ILE A 142 7.42 8.32 20.61
CA ILE A 142 6.95 9.32 19.66
C ILE A 142 5.53 9.79 20.04
N GLN A 143 5.26 11.08 19.89
CA GLN A 143 3.96 11.68 20.16
C GLN A 143 3.47 12.48 18.96
N CYS A 144 2.24 12.22 18.52
CA CYS A 144 1.52 13.13 17.64
C CYS A 144 1.14 14.38 18.44
N THR A 145 1.75 15.50 18.10
CA THR A 145 1.52 16.79 18.77
C THR A 145 0.38 17.57 18.16
N ASN A 146 0.11 17.37 16.90
CA ASN A 146 -0.97 18.00 16.14
C ASN A 146 -1.24 17.24 14.86
N ASN A 147 -2.52 17.04 14.54
CA ASN A 147 -2.96 16.58 13.24
C ASN A 147 -3.94 17.59 12.64
N SER A 148 -3.98 17.66 11.33
CA SER A 148 -4.88 18.55 10.59
C SER A 148 -5.41 17.86 9.34
N TYR A 149 -6.69 18.10 9.05
CA TYR A 149 -7.34 17.67 7.83
C TYR A 149 -7.40 18.80 6.83
N GLU A 150 -6.79 18.62 5.68
CA GLU A 150 -6.92 19.51 4.53
C GLU A 150 -8.21 19.20 3.75
N ARG A 151 -8.53 17.90 3.68
CA ARG A 151 -9.76 17.36 3.10
C ARG A 151 -10.22 16.18 3.91
N TYR A 152 -11.52 16.11 4.13
CA TYR A 152 -12.14 15.02 4.84
C TYR A 152 -13.49 14.70 4.21
N GLY A 153 -13.81 13.41 4.09
CA GLY A 153 -15.09 12.94 3.60
C GLY A 153 -15.34 13.27 2.14
N LYS A 154 -15.20 12.30 1.26
CA LYS A 154 -15.54 12.49 -0.13
C LYS A 154 -16.33 11.31 -0.66
N GLU A 155 -17.41 11.65 -1.36
CA GLU A 155 -18.13 10.69 -2.17
C GLU A 155 -17.19 10.10 -3.22
N VAL A 156 -17.22 8.76 -3.34
CA VAL A 156 -16.52 8.01 -4.38
C VAL A 156 -17.54 7.14 -5.10
N SER A 157 -17.51 7.16 -6.42
CA SER A 157 -18.32 6.30 -7.27
C SER A 157 -17.43 5.45 -8.15
N ILE A 158 -17.64 4.14 -8.14
CA ILE A 158 -16.92 3.16 -8.95
C ILE A 158 -17.93 2.57 -9.93
N SER A 159 -17.76 2.85 -11.23
CA SER A 159 -18.63 2.33 -12.30
C SER A 159 -18.12 0.94 -12.73
N THR A 160 -18.73 -0.11 -12.21
CA THR A 160 -18.43 -1.48 -12.64
C THR A 160 -18.97 -1.77 -14.03
N GLY A 161 -20.06 -1.09 -14.42
CA GLY A 161 -20.67 -1.20 -15.75
C GLY A 161 -19.75 -0.77 -16.89
N ASP A 162 -18.83 0.19 -16.67
CA ASP A 162 -17.83 0.59 -17.66
C ASP A 162 -16.84 -0.54 -18.02
N TYR A 163 -16.74 -1.55 -17.14
CA TYR A 163 -15.92 -2.75 -17.27
C TYR A 163 -16.74 -4.01 -17.56
N ASN A 164 -18.02 -3.90 -17.97
CA ASN A 164 -18.94 -5.02 -18.22
C ASN A 164 -19.19 -5.93 -16.99
N ILE A 165 -19.12 -5.39 -15.80
CA ILE A 165 -19.32 -6.10 -14.54
C ILE A 165 -20.70 -5.72 -14.00
N ASP A 166 -21.65 -6.66 -14.08
CA ASP A 166 -23.04 -6.45 -13.65
C ASP A 166 -23.18 -6.60 -12.12
N ILE A 167 -23.90 -5.69 -11.47
CA ILE A 167 -24.44 -5.80 -10.12
C ILE A 167 -25.90 -6.21 -10.26
N ILE A 168 -26.33 -7.30 -9.62
CA ILE A 168 -27.58 -7.95 -9.96
C ILE A 168 -28.59 -7.90 -8.81
N SER A 169 -29.80 -7.40 -9.10
CA SER A 169 -30.95 -7.47 -8.20
C SER A 169 -31.89 -8.59 -8.63
N GLU A 170 -32.12 -9.58 -7.77
CA GLU A 170 -33.08 -10.64 -7.99
C GLU A 170 -33.63 -11.15 -6.66
N GLY A 171 -34.96 -11.36 -6.59
CA GLY A 171 -35.60 -11.94 -5.42
C GLY A 171 -35.53 -11.09 -4.14
N GLY A 172 -35.18 -9.80 -4.21
CA GLY A 172 -35.03 -8.92 -3.06
C GLY A 172 -33.61 -8.97 -2.45
N GLU A 173 -32.66 -9.48 -3.20
CA GLU A 173 -31.25 -9.58 -2.86
C GLU A 173 -30.40 -8.80 -3.90
N CYS A 174 -29.21 -8.37 -3.49
CA CYS A 174 -28.20 -7.77 -4.34
C CYS A 174 -26.99 -8.70 -4.43
N TYR A 175 -26.63 -9.10 -5.65
CA TYR A 175 -25.51 -9.98 -5.91
C TYR A 175 -24.38 -9.20 -6.57
N VAL A 176 -23.17 -9.29 -6.01
CA VAL A 176 -21.97 -8.62 -6.49
C VAL A 176 -20.90 -9.69 -6.72
N PRO A 177 -20.09 -9.60 -7.79
CA PRO A 177 -19.02 -10.56 -8.00
C PRO A 177 -18.07 -10.62 -6.79
N LEU A 178 -17.65 -11.83 -6.43
CA LEU A 178 -16.82 -12.07 -5.25
C LEU A 178 -15.50 -11.28 -5.31
N GLN A 179 -14.88 -11.20 -6.50
CA GLN A 179 -13.64 -10.43 -6.68
C GLN A 179 -13.88 -8.94 -6.51
N THR A 180 -14.98 -8.39 -7.05
CA THR A 180 -15.33 -6.97 -6.87
C THR A 180 -15.52 -6.61 -5.40
N ILE A 181 -16.16 -7.49 -4.60
CA ILE A 181 -16.25 -7.33 -3.13
C ILE A 181 -14.86 -7.30 -2.50
N SER A 182 -13.99 -8.24 -2.89
CA SER A 182 -12.60 -8.28 -2.40
C SER A 182 -11.87 -6.96 -2.65
N ASP A 183 -11.87 -6.49 -3.90
CA ASP A 183 -11.10 -5.33 -4.31
C ASP A 183 -11.63 -4.02 -3.73
N VAL A 184 -12.96 -3.87 -3.67
CA VAL A 184 -13.61 -2.61 -3.28
C VAL A 184 -13.76 -2.46 -1.76
N LEU A 185 -13.99 -3.56 -1.02
CA LEU A 185 -14.26 -3.49 0.43
C LEU A 185 -13.10 -3.99 1.30
N MET A 186 -12.15 -4.77 0.77
CA MET A 186 -11.13 -5.43 1.58
C MET A 186 -9.69 -5.00 1.23
N GLY A 187 -9.41 -4.66 -0.01
CA GLY A 187 -8.05 -4.36 -0.49
C GLY A 187 -7.34 -3.26 0.32
N PHE A 188 -8.08 -2.29 0.83
CA PHE A 188 -7.56 -1.23 1.69
C PHE A 188 -6.89 -1.76 2.97
N SER A 189 -7.42 -2.84 3.55
CA SER A 189 -6.90 -3.47 4.77
C SER A 189 -5.79 -4.50 4.51
N TYR A 190 -5.24 -4.56 3.29
CA TYR A 190 -4.25 -5.57 2.87
C TYR A 190 -4.78 -7.01 2.99
N VAL A 191 -6.09 -7.18 2.80
CA VAL A 191 -6.82 -8.44 2.86
C VAL A 191 -7.50 -8.69 1.52
N ASN A 192 -7.50 -9.93 1.05
CA ASN A 192 -8.16 -10.34 -0.18
C ASN A 192 -8.94 -11.63 0.00
N ILE A 193 -9.80 -11.92 -0.97
CA ILE A 193 -10.45 -13.21 -1.17
C ILE A 193 -9.73 -13.93 -2.32
N TYR A 194 -8.97 -14.95 -1.99
CA TYR A 194 -8.31 -15.81 -2.97
C TYR A 194 -9.24 -16.97 -3.30
N TYR A 195 -9.72 -17.03 -4.53
CA TYR A 195 -10.69 -18.02 -4.99
C TYR A 195 -10.05 -18.96 -6.01
N ASN A 196 -10.22 -20.30 -5.84
CA ASN A 196 -9.62 -21.32 -6.71
C ASN A 196 -10.65 -22.19 -7.48
N GLY A 197 -11.96 -21.81 -7.43
CA GLY A 197 -13.04 -22.59 -8.03
C GLY A 197 -13.71 -23.58 -7.06
N GLU A 198 -13.05 -23.99 -6.00
CA GLU A 198 -13.55 -24.97 -5.01
C GLU A 198 -13.69 -24.38 -3.61
N ILE A 199 -12.73 -23.56 -3.18
CA ILE A 199 -12.68 -22.89 -1.88
C ILE A 199 -12.32 -21.42 -2.04
N ALA A 200 -12.50 -20.65 -0.96
CA ALA A 200 -11.97 -19.30 -0.83
C ALA A 200 -11.10 -19.19 0.42
N VAL A 201 -9.96 -18.52 0.30
CA VAL A 201 -9.06 -18.17 1.40
C VAL A 201 -9.07 -16.65 1.57
N ILE A 202 -9.26 -16.17 2.79
CA ILE A 202 -9.35 -14.75 3.11
C ILE A 202 -8.19 -14.38 4.03
N GLY A 203 -7.43 -13.37 3.64
CA GLY A 203 -6.30 -12.87 4.43
C GLY A 203 -5.31 -12.05 3.60
N SER A 204 -4.17 -11.72 4.20
CA SER A 204 -3.02 -11.16 3.49
C SER A 204 -2.38 -12.21 2.57
N PRO A 205 -1.52 -11.84 1.61
CA PRO A 205 -0.86 -12.82 0.74
C PRO A 205 -0.09 -13.91 1.50
N ASP A 206 0.46 -13.56 2.67
CA ASP A 206 1.25 -14.47 3.51
C ASP A 206 0.45 -15.68 4.00
N VAL A 207 -0.89 -15.62 4.02
CA VAL A 207 -1.72 -16.77 4.41
C VAL A 207 -1.58 -17.95 3.44
N LEU A 208 -1.22 -17.69 2.18
CA LEU A 208 -0.92 -18.72 1.18
C LEU A 208 0.55 -19.12 1.18
N GLY A 209 1.44 -18.24 1.65
CA GLY A 209 2.88 -18.45 1.68
C GLY A 209 3.63 -17.60 0.66
N SER A 210 4.80 -18.07 0.27
CA SER A 210 5.67 -17.42 -0.69
C SER A 210 6.06 -18.37 -1.82
N SER A 211 6.73 -17.85 -2.85
CA SER A 211 7.31 -18.66 -3.93
C SER A 211 8.25 -19.77 -3.45
N ASP A 212 8.82 -19.62 -2.25
CA ASP A 212 9.76 -20.58 -1.69
C ASP A 212 9.09 -21.65 -0.80
N SER A 213 7.91 -21.34 -0.22
CA SER A 213 7.24 -22.21 0.74
C SER A 213 5.77 -21.84 0.90
N LEU A 214 4.88 -22.79 0.62
CA LEU A 214 3.45 -22.65 0.91
C LEU A 214 3.16 -22.90 2.39
N THR A 215 2.14 -22.21 2.90
CA THR A 215 1.52 -22.53 4.19
C THR A 215 0.55 -23.72 4.04
N PRO A 216 0.02 -24.27 5.14
CA PRO A 216 -1.05 -25.28 5.04
C PRO A 216 -2.30 -24.80 4.29
N LEU A 217 -2.65 -23.50 4.35
CA LEU A 217 -3.73 -22.92 3.52
C LEU A 217 -3.32 -22.83 2.05
N GLY A 218 -2.07 -22.46 1.78
CA GLY A 218 -1.52 -22.43 0.43
C GLY A 218 -1.51 -23.83 -0.19
N GLU A 219 -1.09 -24.87 0.54
CA GLU A 219 -1.15 -26.26 0.05
C GLU A 219 -2.58 -26.68 -0.30
N LEU A 220 -3.56 -26.29 0.52
CA LEU A 220 -4.97 -26.56 0.24
C LEU A 220 -5.47 -25.77 -0.97
N TYR A 221 -5.11 -24.49 -1.07
CA TYR A 221 -5.48 -23.60 -2.16
C TYR A 221 -4.97 -24.08 -3.52
N TYR A 222 -3.74 -24.60 -3.57
CA TYR A 222 -3.11 -25.14 -4.78
C TYR A 222 -3.41 -26.64 -5.03
N SER A 223 -4.34 -27.25 -4.29
CA SER A 223 -4.69 -28.66 -4.47
C SER A 223 -5.62 -28.93 -5.66
N VAL A 224 -6.12 -27.91 -6.34
CA VAL A 224 -6.99 -28.07 -7.51
C VAL A 224 -6.23 -28.57 -8.72
N GLU A 225 -6.89 -29.35 -9.58
CA GLU A 225 -6.29 -29.83 -10.82
C GLU A 225 -6.21 -28.67 -11.82
N PRO A 226 -5.05 -28.43 -12.43
CA PRO A 226 -4.88 -27.36 -13.41
C PRO A 226 -5.81 -27.54 -14.62
N HIS A 227 -6.41 -26.44 -15.08
CA HIS A 227 -7.29 -26.42 -16.23
C HIS A 227 -7.43 -25.02 -16.82
N ASP A 228 -7.88 -24.93 -18.07
CA ASP A 228 -8.17 -23.68 -18.74
C ASP A 228 -9.34 -22.95 -18.07
N ARG A 229 -9.27 -21.63 -18.01
CA ARG A 229 -10.41 -20.78 -17.64
C ARG A 229 -11.52 -20.92 -18.67
N SER A 230 -12.78 -20.82 -18.27
CA SER A 230 -13.86 -20.61 -19.22
C SER A 230 -13.69 -19.26 -19.94
N GLU A 231 -14.32 -19.09 -21.11
CA GLU A 231 -14.33 -17.79 -21.79
C GLU A 231 -14.96 -16.68 -20.92
N THR A 232 -15.95 -17.05 -20.08
CA THR A 232 -16.63 -16.12 -19.18
C THR A 232 -15.71 -15.70 -18.03
N MET A 233 -15.06 -16.65 -17.38
CA MET A 233 -14.10 -16.37 -16.29
C MET A 233 -12.90 -15.57 -16.81
N ALA A 234 -12.32 -15.94 -17.96
CA ALA A 234 -11.18 -15.25 -18.54
C ALA A 234 -11.49 -13.79 -18.87
N ARG A 235 -12.67 -13.54 -19.43
CA ARG A 235 -13.13 -12.18 -19.72
C ARG A 235 -13.38 -11.39 -18.43
N PHE A 236 -14.11 -11.96 -17.48
CA PHE A 236 -14.39 -11.32 -16.21
C PHE A 236 -13.10 -11.00 -15.44
N ALA A 237 -12.15 -11.95 -15.36
CA ALA A 237 -10.87 -11.71 -14.68
C ALA A 237 -10.07 -10.55 -15.32
N TYR A 238 -10.14 -10.40 -16.63
CA TYR A 238 -9.52 -9.26 -17.32
C TYR A 238 -10.26 -7.94 -17.05
N ASP A 239 -11.59 -7.94 -17.16
CA ASP A 239 -12.42 -6.76 -16.93
C ASP A 239 -12.28 -6.27 -15.47
N GLU A 240 -12.26 -7.20 -14.49
CA GLU A 240 -12.03 -6.90 -13.07
C GLU A 240 -10.61 -6.39 -12.81
N LEU A 241 -9.58 -6.98 -13.43
CA LEU A 241 -8.21 -6.48 -13.34
C LEU A 241 -8.12 -5.02 -13.81
N CYS A 242 -8.76 -4.70 -14.93
CA CYS A 242 -8.80 -3.32 -15.44
C CYS A 242 -9.53 -2.38 -14.47
N LEU A 243 -10.69 -2.78 -13.94
CA LEU A 243 -11.42 -2.02 -12.92
C LEU A 243 -10.54 -1.74 -11.70
N ALA A 244 -9.93 -2.78 -11.14
CA ALA A 244 -9.12 -2.69 -9.93
C ALA A 244 -7.88 -1.79 -10.13
N MET A 245 -7.14 -2.01 -11.21
CA MET A 245 -5.95 -1.22 -11.52
C MET A 245 -6.29 0.24 -11.88
N ASP A 246 -7.35 0.48 -12.64
CA ASP A 246 -7.79 1.84 -12.99
C ASP A 246 -8.29 2.63 -11.79
N THR A 247 -8.86 1.94 -10.80
CA THR A 247 -9.43 2.54 -9.59
C THR A 247 -8.38 2.74 -8.50
N PHE A 248 -7.54 1.73 -8.25
CA PHE A 248 -6.73 1.67 -7.03
C PHE A 248 -5.23 1.84 -7.26
N TYR A 249 -4.71 1.80 -8.49
CA TYR A 249 -3.28 2.03 -8.72
C TYR A 249 -2.91 3.49 -8.49
N GLY A 250 -2.24 3.77 -7.37
CA GLY A 250 -1.97 5.11 -6.87
C GLY A 250 -1.00 5.95 -7.71
N LEU A 251 -0.22 5.32 -8.60
CA LEU A 251 0.72 6.00 -9.49
C LEU A 251 0.20 6.19 -10.92
N LYS A 252 -1.05 5.82 -11.21
CA LYS A 252 -1.65 5.85 -12.54
C LYS A 252 -1.42 7.20 -13.26
N GLU A 253 -1.78 8.31 -12.59
CA GLU A 253 -1.62 9.66 -13.15
C GLU A 253 -0.14 10.03 -13.34
N SER A 254 0.72 9.75 -12.35
CA SER A 254 2.15 10.11 -12.39
C SER A 254 2.94 9.30 -13.43
N HIS A 255 2.47 8.08 -13.76
CA HIS A 255 3.03 7.23 -14.82
C HIS A 255 2.41 7.47 -16.19
N GLY A 256 1.42 8.39 -16.29
CA GLY A 256 0.77 8.75 -17.54
C GLY A 256 -0.10 7.64 -18.14
N ILE A 257 -0.64 6.76 -17.30
CA ILE A 257 -1.52 5.66 -17.71
C ILE A 257 -2.95 6.22 -17.78
N GLU A 258 -3.56 6.23 -18.97
CA GLU A 258 -4.94 6.68 -19.14
C GLU A 258 -5.93 5.59 -18.70
N SER A 259 -5.72 4.34 -19.14
CA SER A 259 -6.44 3.16 -18.67
C SER A 259 -5.56 1.90 -18.76
N PHE A 260 -5.87 0.90 -17.94
CA PHE A 260 -5.16 -0.38 -18.01
C PHE A 260 -5.56 -1.22 -19.22
N ASP A 261 -6.76 -1.03 -19.76
CA ASP A 261 -7.17 -1.65 -21.02
C ASP A 261 -6.29 -1.14 -22.19
N GLU A 262 -6.05 0.17 -22.26
CA GLU A 262 -5.17 0.76 -23.28
C GLU A 262 -3.72 0.33 -23.11
N LEU A 263 -3.21 0.32 -21.86
CA LEU A 263 -1.87 -0.16 -21.55
C LEU A 263 -1.67 -1.62 -21.95
N ALA A 264 -2.65 -2.49 -21.67
CA ALA A 264 -2.61 -3.90 -22.04
C ALA A 264 -2.66 -4.11 -23.57
N ASP A 265 -3.40 -3.26 -24.30
CA ASP A 265 -3.46 -3.29 -25.77
C ASP A 265 -2.14 -2.81 -26.37
N ASP A 266 -1.62 -1.67 -25.94
CA ASP A 266 -0.37 -1.08 -26.42
C ASP A 266 0.86 -1.97 -26.18
N THR A 267 0.87 -2.71 -25.07
CA THR A 267 1.93 -3.66 -24.72
C THR A 267 1.73 -5.03 -25.38
N GLY A 268 0.56 -5.27 -25.99
CA GLY A 268 0.21 -6.55 -26.61
C GLY A 268 -0.12 -7.66 -25.61
N LEU A 269 -0.34 -7.34 -24.33
CA LEU A 269 -0.64 -8.31 -23.26
C LEU A 269 -2.13 -8.68 -23.19
N LYS A 270 -3.02 -7.83 -23.68
CA LYS A 270 -4.48 -8.02 -23.62
C LYS A 270 -4.96 -9.40 -24.08
N PRO A 271 -4.50 -9.97 -25.24
CA PRO A 271 -4.96 -11.28 -25.67
C PRO A 271 -4.62 -12.43 -24.70
N ALA A 272 -3.51 -12.33 -23.97
CA ALA A 272 -3.12 -13.32 -22.97
C ALA A 272 -3.88 -13.11 -21.65
N LEU A 273 -4.00 -11.87 -21.18
CA LEU A 273 -4.74 -11.53 -19.97
C LEU A 273 -6.21 -11.93 -20.05
N SER A 274 -6.86 -11.71 -21.20
CA SER A 274 -8.27 -12.06 -21.45
C SER A 274 -8.48 -13.46 -22.05
N GLY A 275 -7.40 -14.22 -22.28
CA GLY A 275 -7.44 -15.56 -22.86
C GLY A 275 -7.79 -16.65 -21.85
N THR A 276 -8.12 -17.85 -22.34
CA THR A 276 -8.51 -18.98 -21.48
C THR A 276 -7.34 -19.73 -20.86
N ASP A 277 -6.12 -19.56 -21.37
CA ASP A 277 -4.91 -20.22 -20.86
C ASP A 277 -4.39 -19.46 -19.61
N PRO A 278 -4.51 -20.03 -18.40
CA PRO A 278 -4.09 -19.35 -17.16
C PRO A 278 -2.57 -19.16 -17.07
N VAL A 279 -1.77 -20.02 -17.69
CA VAL A 279 -0.30 -19.88 -17.72
C VAL A 279 0.09 -18.64 -18.54
N GLN A 280 -0.56 -18.41 -19.68
CA GLN A 280 -0.32 -17.21 -20.48
C GLN A 280 -0.82 -15.95 -19.79
N ALA A 281 -1.92 -16.04 -19.03
CA ALA A 281 -2.43 -14.93 -18.25
C ALA A 281 -1.50 -14.53 -17.11
N ASP A 282 -1.01 -15.50 -16.33
CA ASP A 282 -0.02 -15.26 -15.27
C ASP A 282 1.26 -14.63 -15.84
N ALA A 283 1.76 -15.14 -16.97
CA ALA A 283 2.93 -14.59 -17.64
C ALA A 283 2.72 -13.14 -18.10
N ALA A 284 1.52 -12.84 -18.61
CA ALA A 284 1.17 -11.49 -19.04
C ALA A 284 1.00 -10.54 -17.85
N LEU A 285 0.38 -10.99 -16.75
CA LEU A 285 0.25 -10.22 -15.52
C LEU A 285 1.64 -9.91 -14.91
N TYR A 286 2.52 -10.91 -14.85
CA TYR A 286 3.91 -10.72 -14.44
C TYR A 286 4.60 -9.64 -15.29
N GLN A 287 4.48 -9.71 -16.62
CA GLN A 287 5.07 -8.71 -17.51
C GLN A 287 4.46 -7.32 -17.30
N LEU A 288 3.15 -7.23 -17.14
CA LEU A 288 2.48 -5.96 -16.86
C LEU A 288 3.08 -5.29 -15.61
N LEU A 289 3.14 -6.02 -14.50
CA LEU A 289 3.59 -5.51 -13.20
C LEU A 289 5.11 -5.20 -13.19
N GLU A 290 5.92 -6.15 -13.67
CA GLU A 290 7.38 -6.09 -13.50
C GLU A 290 8.11 -5.35 -14.63
N LEU A 291 7.53 -5.28 -15.84
CA LEU A 291 8.19 -4.66 -16.99
C LEU A 291 7.59 -3.32 -17.40
N HIS A 292 6.26 -3.16 -17.28
CA HIS A 292 5.56 -2.02 -17.84
C HIS A 292 5.17 -0.96 -16.82
N LEU A 293 4.94 -1.31 -15.54
CA LEU A 293 4.66 -0.32 -14.51
C LEU A 293 5.93 0.41 -14.02
N ASP A 294 7.08 -0.24 -14.07
CA ASP A 294 8.36 0.28 -13.54
C ASP A 294 8.24 0.80 -12.10
N ASP A 295 7.48 0.11 -11.28
CA ASP A 295 7.13 0.42 -9.90
C ASP A 295 7.61 -0.70 -8.97
N ILE A 296 8.50 -0.38 -8.02
CA ILE A 296 9.13 -1.37 -7.14
C ILE A 296 8.13 -1.91 -6.09
N HIS A 297 7.07 -1.16 -5.78
CA HIS A 297 5.99 -1.64 -4.91
C HIS A 297 5.03 -2.59 -5.63
N SER A 298 4.94 -2.52 -6.97
CA SER A 298 4.14 -3.45 -7.75
C SER A 298 4.93 -4.70 -8.10
N GLY A 299 4.31 -5.86 -7.93
CA GLY A 299 5.00 -7.12 -8.20
C GLY A 299 4.07 -8.32 -8.13
N PHE A 300 4.46 -9.37 -8.82
CA PHE A 300 3.75 -10.63 -8.85
C PHE A 300 4.22 -11.53 -7.70
N HIS A 301 3.28 -12.13 -6.95
CA HIS A 301 3.59 -12.96 -5.80
C HIS A 301 3.42 -14.46 -6.07
N LEU A 302 2.21 -14.87 -6.46
CA LEU A 302 1.86 -16.27 -6.62
C LEU A 302 0.96 -16.45 -7.86
N PRO A 303 1.19 -17.51 -8.67
CA PRO A 303 0.39 -17.79 -9.85
C PRO A 303 -1.04 -18.22 -9.49
N SER A 304 -1.93 -18.18 -10.49
CA SER A 304 -3.25 -18.79 -10.38
C SER A 304 -3.12 -20.29 -10.08
N PRO A 305 -3.93 -20.84 -9.16
CA PRO A 305 -3.94 -22.28 -8.91
C PRO A 305 -4.38 -23.08 -10.17
N LEU A 306 -5.09 -22.43 -11.09
CA LEU A 306 -5.52 -23.05 -12.36
C LEU A 306 -4.38 -23.24 -13.34
N SER A 307 -3.27 -22.53 -13.22
CA SER A 307 -2.13 -22.61 -14.14
C SER A 307 -1.28 -23.88 -13.98
N GLY A 308 -1.34 -24.53 -12.82
CA GLY A 308 -0.52 -25.68 -12.50
C GLY A 308 0.96 -25.36 -12.32
N ILE A 309 1.33 -24.11 -12.23
CA ILE A 309 2.68 -23.69 -11.88
C ILE A 309 2.89 -24.01 -10.40
N ASP A 310 3.99 -24.69 -10.08
CA ASP A 310 4.35 -24.99 -8.70
C ASP A 310 4.67 -23.69 -7.95
N ALA A 311 3.78 -23.30 -7.04
CA ALA A 311 3.92 -22.08 -6.28
C ALA A 311 5.12 -22.08 -5.31
N GLY A 312 5.63 -23.25 -4.96
CA GLY A 312 6.84 -23.42 -4.15
C GLY A 312 8.14 -23.26 -4.95
N ASN A 313 8.07 -23.13 -6.27
CA ASN A 313 9.22 -22.90 -7.14
C ASN A 313 9.10 -21.53 -7.82
N SER A 314 10.25 -20.96 -8.20
CA SER A 314 10.31 -19.75 -9.03
C SER A 314 9.54 -19.94 -10.33
N PHE A 315 9.04 -18.83 -10.90
CA PHE A 315 8.43 -18.82 -12.23
C PHE A 315 9.28 -19.58 -13.24
N PRO A 316 8.65 -20.20 -14.26
CA PRO A 316 9.38 -20.76 -15.38
C PRO A 316 10.40 -19.78 -15.96
N ASP A 317 11.56 -20.28 -16.41
CA ASP A 317 12.62 -19.44 -17.00
C ASP A 317 12.13 -18.54 -18.14
N GLU A 318 11.07 -18.93 -18.84
CA GLU A 318 10.43 -18.14 -19.89
C GLU A 318 9.74 -16.86 -19.42
N LEU A 319 9.34 -16.78 -18.15
CA LEU A 319 8.78 -15.55 -17.59
C LEU A 319 9.87 -14.54 -17.22
N GLY A 320 11.06 -15.03 -16.88
CA GLY A 320 12.23 -14.21 -16.56
C GLY A 320 12.06 -13.39 -15.27
N GLU A 321 13.04 -12.53 -15.01
CA GLU A 321 12.98 -11.54 -13.94
C GLU A 321 12.47 -10.20 -14.47
N GLY A 322 11.63 -9.51 -13.68
CA GLY A 322 11.12 -8.19 -13.99
C GLY A 322 12.22 -7.13 -14.11
N GLN A 323 11.96 -6.12 -14.92
CA GLN A 323 12.95 -5.08 -15.17
C GLN A 323 13.19 -4.18 -13.95
N CYS A 324 12.13 -3.77 -13.24
CA CYS A 324 12.24 -2.91 -12.06
C CYS A 324 12.83 -3.66 -10.87
N SER A 325 12.36 -4.85 -10.54
CA SER A 325 12.92 -5.71 -9.49
C SER A 325 14.37 -6.06 -9.76
N LEU A 326 14.70 -6.45 -10.99
CA LEU A 326 16.06 -6.77 -11.40
C LEU A 326 17.00 -5.56 -11.28
N ARG A 327 16.54 -4.39 -11.73
CA ARG A 327 17.30 -3.13 -11.63
C ARG A 327 17.57 -2.78 -10.18
N HIS A 328 16.54 -2.81 -9.33
CA HIS A 328 16.68 -2.50 -7.91
C HIS A 328 17.59 -3.48 -7.18
N ASN A 329 17.45 -4.77 -7.42
CA ASN A 329 18.30 -5.81 -6.84
C ASN A 329 19.78 -5.67 -7.30
N LYS A 330 20.03 -5.34 -8.56
CA LYS A 330 21.39 -5.06 -9.05
C LYS A 330 22.01 -3.85 -8.35
N GLN A 331 21.22 -2.80 -8.12
CA GLN A 331 21.67 -1.63 -7.38
C GLN A 331 22.00 -2.02 -5.93
N PHE A 332 21.09 -2.70 -5.22
CA PHE A 332 21.33 -3.18 -3.86
C PHE A 332 22.60 -4.02 -3.76
N ILE A 333 22.76 -5.03 -4.61
CA ILE A 333 23.97 -5.88 -4.64
C ILE A 333 25.24 -5.04 -4.89
N THR A 334 25.15 -4.03 -5.73
CA THR A 334 26.30 -3.17 -6.06
C THR A 334 26.76 -2.35 -4.85
N TYR A 335 25.84 -1.72 -4.14
CA TYR A 335 26.15 -0.94 -2.93
C TYR A 335 26.54 -1.85 -1.75
N ALA A 336 25.83 -2.97 -1.55
CA ALA A 336 26.16 -3.94 -0.51
C ALA A 336 27.59 -4.50 -0.69
N LYS A 337 27.98 -4.89 -1.91
CA LYS A 337 29.34 -5.34 -2.21
C LYS A 337 30.38 -4.26 -1.95
N ALA A 338 30.06 -2.99 -2.22
CA ALA A 338 30.98 -1.89 -1.94
C ALA A 338 31.17 -1.69 -0.43
N GLY A 339 30.11 -1.79 0.38
CA GLY A 339 30.21 -1.77 1.84
C GLY A 339 31.01 -2.95 2.38
N MET A 340 30.71 -4.17 1.93
CA MET A 340 31.44 -5.38 2.34
C MET A 340 32.94 -5.34 1.96
N ALA A 341 33.29 -4.65 0.89
CA ALA A 341 34.70 -4.50 0.53
C ALA A 341 35.49 -3.62 1.53
N VAL A 342 34.82 -2.73 2.25
CA VAL A 342 35.41 -1.86 3.28
C VAL A 342 35.36 -2.55 4.66
N TYR A 343 34.20 -3.05 5.05
CA TYR A 343 33.95 -3.54 6.41
C TYR A 343 34.17 -5.05 6.60
N HIS A 344 34.23 -5.81 5.51
CA HIS A 344 34.46 -7.26 5.44
C HIS A 344 33.36 -8.15 6.04
N ASP A 345 32.66 -7.70 7.08
CA ASP A 345 31.61 -8.44 7.78
C ASP A 345 30.27 -7.69 7.67
N HIS A 346 30.11 -6.60 8.39
CA HIS A 346 28.90 -5.76 8.35
C HIS A 346 29.29 -4.29 8.52
N ILE A 347 28.45 -3.40 8.00
CA ILE A 347 28.58 -1.95 8.20
C ILE A 347 28.12 -1.66 9.64
N PRO A 348 28.96 -1.02 10.48
CA PRO A 348 28.55 -0.65 11.85
C PRO A 348 27.31 0.25 11.84
N ARG A 349 26.40 0.00 12.78
CA ARG A 349 25.20 0.84 12.95
C ARG A 349 25.53 2.22 13.49
N TYR A 350 26.59 2.33 14.28
CA TYR A 350 27.15 3.58 14.76
C TYR A 350 28.66 3.52 14.72
N GLU A 351 29.28 4.56 14.19
CA GLU A 351 30.75 4.72 14.19
C GLU A 351 31.14 6.21 14.19
N GLU A 352 32.32 6.52 14.70
CA GLU A 352 32.85 7.89 14.79
C GLU A 352 34.17 8.03 14.04
N PHE A 353 34.28 9.06 13.22
CA PHE A 353 35.51 9.47 12.55
C PHE A 353 35.78 10.94 12.84
N GLY A 354 36.75 11.20 13.73
CA GLY A 354 37.09 12.56 14.16
C GLY A 354 35.89 13.24 14.84
N ASN A 355 35.33 14.27 14.22
CA ASN A 355 34.18 15.02 14.71
C ASN A 355 32.86 14.62 14.03
N THR A 356 32.83 13.51 13.32
CA THR A 356 31.67 13.05 12.54
C THR A 356 31.19 11.70 13.07
N ALA A 357 29.90 11.58 13.38
CA ALA A 357 29.20 10.33 13.67
C ALA A 357 28.43 9.85 12.45
N PHE A 358 28.52 8.57 12.15
CA PHE A 358 27.74 7.89 11.12
C PHE A 358 26.76 6.93 11.77
N ILE A 359 25.47 7.04 11.37
CA ILE A 359 24.36 6.20 11.82
C ILE A 359 23.89 5.43 10.60
N THR A 360 23.85 4.09 10.65
CA THR A 360 23.50 3.26 9.48
C THR A 360 22.50 2.18 9.89
N PHE A 361 21.40 2.07 9.17
CA PHE A 361 20.49 0.94 9.23
C PHE A 361 19.82 0.73 7.87
N ASN A 362 19.54 -0.53 7.53
CA ASN A 362 19.11 -0.91 6.17
C ASN A 362 17.59 -1.05 6.03
N HIS A 363 16.86 -0.95 7.14
CA HIS A 363 15.40 -1.03 7.18
C HIS A 363 14.85 -0.22 8.35
N PHE A 364 13.65 0.31 8.21
CA PHE A 364 12.92 0.98 9.28
C PHE A 364 12.11 -0.04 10.07
N ASP A 365 12.82 -0.85 10.86
CA ASP A 365 12.20 -1.85 11.74
C ASP A 365 11.60 -1.20 12.97
N GLU A 366 10.48 -1.76 13.46
CA GLU A 366 9.88 -1.40 14.74
C GLU A 366 10.67 -1.99 15.91
N ILE A 367 10.40 -1.47 17.10
CA ILE A 367 10.93 -2.05 18.33
C ILE A 367 10.25 -3.41 18.54
N PRO A 368 11.01 -4.50 18.77
CA PRO A 368 10.42 -5.79 19.12
C PRO A 368 9.52 -5.71 20.36
N GLU A 369 8.42 -6.48 20.38
CA GLU A 369 7.45 -6.46 21.48
C GLU A 369 8.03 -6.79 22.86
N ASP A 370 9.13 -7.55 22.89
CA ASP A 370 9.85 -7.94 24.11
C ASP A 370 10.94 -6.93 24.54
N GLU A 371 11.14 -5.84 23.78
CA GLU A 371 12.10 -4.79 24.09
C GLU A 371 11.41 -3.53 24.66
N ASP A 372 11.98 -2.97 25.73
CA ASP A 372 11.55 -1.71 26.35
C ASP A 372 12.75 -0.84 26.69
N TYR A 373 12.97 0.22 25.90
CA TYR A 373 14.12 1.10 26.07
C TYR A 373 13.99 2.10 27.22
N TYR A 374 12.82 2.27 27.80
CA TYR A 374 12.65 3.01 29.05
C TYR A 374 13.20 2.23 30.25
N GLU A 375 13.06 0.89 30.22
CA GLU A 375 13.61 0.01 31.26
C GLU A 375 15.06 -0.38 30.97
N ASN A 376 15.38 -0.68 29.72
CA ASN A 376 16.67 -1.17 29.25
C ASN A 376 17.17 -0.34 28.06
N PRO A 377 17.87 0.80 28.32
CA PRO A 377 18.35 1.66 27.25
C PRO A 377 19.16 0.90 26.18
N PRO A 378 19.03 1.28 24.89
CA PRO A 378 19.67 0.54 23.80
C PRO A 378 21.19 0.57 23.90
N THR A 379 21.83 -0.51 23.45
CA THR A 379 23.28 -0.69 23.41
C THR A 379 23.77 -0.77 21.96
N GLU A 380 25.09 -0.95 21.76
CA GLU A 380 25.69 -1.08 20.43
C GLU A 380 25.16 -2.26 19.60
N ASP A 381 24.59 -3.27 20.28
CA ASP A 381 24.04 -4.47 19.64
C ASP A 381 22.59 -4.30 19.15
N VAL A 382 21.98 -3.13 19.34
CA VAL A 382 20.59 -2.85 18.93
C VAL A 382 20.43 -2.96 17.41
N HIS A 383 19.29 -3.49 16.96
CA HIS A 383 19.07 -3.80 15.55
C HIS A 383 17.97 -2.99 14.86
N ASN A 384 16.92 -2.57 15.58
CA ASN A 384 15.84 -1.78 15.00
C ASN A 384 16.20 -0.29 14.87
N ALA A 385 15.55 0.42 13.95
CA ALA A 385 15.89 1.81 13.61
C ALA A 385 15.77 2.78 14.80
N ILE A 386 14.70 2.67 15.60
CA ILE A 386 14.46 3.55 16.76
C ILE A 386 15.57 3.36 17.79
N GLY A 387 15.88 2.11 18.14
CA GLY A 387 16.94 1.80 19.11
C GLY A 387 18.31 2.27 18.63
N VAL A 388 18.64 2.10 17.33
CA VAL A 388 19.88 2.63 16.73
C VAL A 388 19.95 4.14 16.86
N MET A 389 18.85 4.85 16.59
CA MET A 389 18.77 6.31 16.72
C MET A 389 18.95 6.76 18.17
N LEU A 390 18.30 6.09 19.12
CA LEU A 390 18.42 6.38 20.56
C LEU A 390 19.86 6.12 21.08
N TYR A 391 20.46 4.99 20.69
CA TYR A 391 21.86 4.70 21.02
C TYR A 391 22.81 5.75 20.46
N ALA A 392 22.64 6.09 19.17
CA ALA A 392 23.44 7.13 18.53
C ALA A 392 23.29 8.48 19.23
N TYR A 393 22.06 8.88 19.58
CA TYR A 393 21.80 10.11 20.33
C TYR A 393 22.56 10.13 21.67
N GLN A 394 22.52 9.04 22.44
CA GLN A 394 23.28 8.92 23.70
C GLN A 394 24.78 9.07 23.48
N GLN A 395 25.34 8.46 22.42
CA GLN A 395 26.78 8.57 22.11
C GLN A 395 27.16 9.98 21.65
N ILE A 396 26.34 10.60 20.80
CA ILE A 396 26.59 11.93 20.24
C ILE A 396 26.52 13.01 21.34
N THR A 397 25.57 12.88 22.26
CA THR A 397 25.33 13.90 23.32
C THR A 397 26.06 13.62 24.63
N ARG A 398 26.86 12.54 24.69
CA ARG A 398 27.66 12.23 25.92
C ARG A 398 28.56 13.38 26.33
N GLU A 399 28.89 13.46 27.61
CA GLU A 399 29.81 14.48 28.13
C GLU A 399 31.17 14.45 27.39
N ASN A 400 31.65 15.61 26.96
CA ASN A 400 32.87 15.77 26.18
C ASN A 400 32.86 15.05 24.80
N SER A 401 31.73 14.82 24.21
CA SER A 401 31.62 14.30 22.85
C SER A 401 32.32 15.23 21.84
N PRO A 402 33.19 14.71 20.95
CA PRO A 402 33.80 15.52 19.90
C PRO A 402 32.88 15.77 18.70
N ILE A 403 31.66 15.17 18.70
CA ILE A 403 30.82 15.12 17.53
C ILE A 403 30.14 16.47 17.24
N GLU A 404 30.41 16.99 16.05
CA GLU A 404 29.82 18.20 15.50
C GLU A 404 28.95 17.91 14.25
N ASN A 405 29.30 16.84 13.52
CA ASN A 405 28.59 16.40 12.32
C ASN A 405 27.92 15.05 12.56
N VAL A 406 26.67 14.92 12.10
CA VAL A 406 25.93 13.66 12.15
C VAL A 406 25.47 13.30 10.74
N VAL A 407 25.77 12.09 10.33
CA VAL A 407 25.43 11.53 9.02
C VAL A 407 24.52 10.34 9.22
N LEU A 408 23.31 10.40 8.66
CA LEU A 408 22.44 9.24 8.51
C LEU A 408 22.74 8.57 7.17
N ASP A 409 23.17 7.32 7.18
CA ASP A 409 23.43 6.55 5.97
C ASP A 409 22.27 5.61 5.64
N LEU A 410 21.46 6.03 4.69
CA LEU A 410 20.33 5.27 4.14
C LEU A 410 20.66 4.62 2.79
N SER A 411 21.93 4.56 2.39
CA SER A 411 22.34 4.09 1.05
C SER A 411 21.94 2.64 0.73
N LEU A 412 21.64 1.82 1.74
CA LEU A 412 21.14 0.45 1.61
C LEU A 412 19.73 0.28 2.20
N ASN A 413 19.07 1.37 2.59
CA ASN A 413 17.78 1.29 3.25
C ASN A 413 16.64 1.18 2.23
N ARG A 414 15.89 0.09 2.30
CA ARG A 414 14.78 -0.22 1.37
C ARG A 414 13.40 0.23 1.88
N GLY A 415 13.36 1.03 2.94
CA GLY A 415 12.12 1.48 3.55
C GLY A 415 11.77 0.70 4.82
N GLY A 416 10.49 0.53 5.09
CA GLY A 416 9.95 -0.16 6.25
C GLY A 416 8.79 0.60 6.89
N LYS A 417 8.74 0.63 8.21
CA LYS A 417 7.61 1.18 8.96
C LYS A 417 7.61 2.71 9.06
N ALA A 418 6.44 3.29 8.87
CA ALA A 418 6.24 4.74 8.95
C ALA A 418 6.59 5.31 10.33
N THR A 419 6.26 4.59 11.42
CA THR A 419 6.59 4.97 12.80
C THR A 419 8.07 5.24 12.97
N SER A 420 8.93 4.32 12.51
CA SER A 420 10.39 4.44 12.62
C SER A 420 10.95 5.55 11.73
N ALA A 421 10.35 5.77 10.55
CA ALA A 421 10.73 6.88 9.67
C ALA A 421 10.41 8.24 10.30
N VAL A 422 9.20 8.40 10.86
CA VAL A 422 8.78 9.64 11.54
C VAL A 422 9.60 9.89 12.80
N PHE A 423 9.92 8.84 13.57
CA PHE A 423 10.85 8.95 14.70
C PHE A 423 12.21 9.51 14.25
N THR A 424 12.74 8.98 13.14
CA THR A 424 14.02 9.44 12.58
C THR A 424 13.97 10.89 12.14
N LEU A 425 12.86 11.32 11.50
CA LEU A 425 12.63 12.73 11.15
C LEU A 425 12.59 13.62 12.39
N ALA A 426 11.85 13.21 13.43
CA ALA A 426 11.76 13.96 14.68
C ALA A 426 13.13 14.04 15.39
N ALA A 427 13.91 12.97 15.39
CA ALA A 427 15.26 12.93 15.97
C ALA A 427 16.24 13.88 15.26
N PHE A 428 16.12 14.06 13.96
CA PHE A 428 16.98 14.95 13.17
C PHE A 428 16.49 16.40 13.17
N LEU A 429 15.17 16.62 13.00
CA LEU A 429 14.59 17.94 12.76
C LEU A 429 13.95 18.55 14.02
N GLY A 430 13.91 17.80 15.15
CA GLY A 430 13.20 18.19 16.38
C GLY A 430 11.69 18.04 16.28
N ASN A 431 11.17 17.85 15.07
CA ASN A 431 9.78 17.56 14.78
C ASN A 431 9.70 16.82 13.45
N GLY A 432 9.03 15.68 13.42
CA GLY A 432 8.69 14.96 12.18
C GLY A 432 7.30 15.37 11.72
N SER A 433 7.08 15.40 10.41
CA SER A 433 5.76 15.69 9.85
C SER A 433 5.50 14.75 8.69
N ILE A 434 4.36 14.08 8.69
CA ILE A 434 3.92 13.31 7.54
C ILE A 434 2.55 13.75 7.09
N SER A 435 2.32 13.64 5.78
CA SER A 435 1.01 13.84 5.17
C SER A 435 0.60 12.57 4.46
N ILE A 436 -0.61 12.12 4.71
CA ILE A 436 -1.19 10.96 4.04
C ILE A 436 -2.35 11.46 3.18
N ARG A 437 -2.34 11.05 1.92
CA ARG A 437 -3.37 11.35 0.94
C ARG A 437 -3.94 10.06 0.38
N ASP A 438 -5.26 9.98 0.27
CA ASP A 438 -5.91 9.02 -0.60
C ASP A 438 -6.06 9.62 -2.01
N ALA A 439 -5.45 9.00 -3.02
CA ALA A 439 -5.52 9.45 -4.40
C ALA A 439 -6.94 9.27 -4.99
N LEU A 440 -7.71 8.29 -4.51
CA LEU A 440 -9.07 7.98 -4.96
C LEU A 440 -10.08 8.99 -4.41
N SER A 441 -10.16 9.16 -3.09
CA SER A 441 -11.10 10.08 -2.44
C SER A 441 -10.59 11.53 -2.46
N GLY A 442 -9.29 11.73 -2.53
CA GLY A 442 -8.63 13.03 -2.38
C GLY A 442 -8.57 13.50 -0.93
N SER A 443 -8.89 12.66 0.04
CA SER A 443 -8.70 12.95 1.47
C SER A 443 -7.23 13.19 1.77
N LEU A 444 -6.94 14.13 2.67
CA LEU A 444 -5.58 14.53 3.02
C LEU A 444 -5.51 14.89 4.50
N VAL A 445 -4.61 14.22 5.21
CA VAL A 445 -4.32 14.48 6.62
C VAL A 445 -2.83 14.72 6.82
N THR A 446 -2.47 15.60 7.75
CA THR A 446 -1.07 15.83 8.14
C THR A 446 -0.93 15.69 9.65
N GLY A 447 0.01 14.89 10.09
CA GLY A 447 0.42 14.75 11.48
C GLY A 447 1.80 15.33 11.74
N ASN A 448 1.97 15.94 12.91
CA ASN A 448 3.25 16.43 13.41
C ASN A 448 3.63 15.66 14.67
N TYR A 449 4.87 15.23 14.75
CA TYR A 449 5.36 14.30 15.75
C TYR A 449 6.64 14.81 16.41
N GLN A 450 6.77 14.54 17.70
CA GLN A 450 8.01 14.71 18.45
C GLN A 450 8.43 13.37 19.07
N ALA A 451 9.72 13.18 19.23
CA ALA A 451 10.30 11.95 19.78
C ALA A 451 10.87 12.20 21.18
N ASP A 452 10.66 11.25 22.11
CA ASP A 452 11.31 11.23 23.42
C ASP A 452 12.74 10.71 23.26
N MET A 453 13.67 11.62 23.02
CA MET A 453 15.06 11.28 22.71
C MET A 453 15.88 10.95 23.95
N ASN A 454 15.49 11.47 25.12
CA ASN A 454 16.21 11.28 26.37
C ASN A 454 15.64 10.13 27.22
N LEU A 455 14.52 9.52 26.80
CA LEU A 455 13.82 8.41 27.45
C LEU A 455 13.37 8.74 28.90
N ASP A 456 12.95 9.99 29.15
CA ASP A 456 12.41 10.36 30.47
C ASP A 456 10.87 10.22 30.55
N GLY A 457 10.22 9.79 29.48
CA GLY A 457 8.77 9.59 29.38
C GLY A 457 7.98 10.87 29.17
N LYS A 458 8.63 11.95 28.74
CA LYS A 458 8.00 13.24 28.44
C LYS A 458 8.53 13.76 27.11
N ILE A 459 7.75 14.64 26.50
CA ILE A 459 8.16 15.40 25.34
C ILE A 459 8.32 16.88 25.76
N ASP A 460 9.55 17.36 25.78
CA ASP A 460 9.84 18.75 26.20
C ASP A 460 11.09 19.33 25.49
N GLU A 461 11.65 20.42 26.02
CA GLU A 461 12.82 21.08 25.45
C GLU A 461 14.09 20.19 25.48
N GLY A 462 14.10 19.09 26.25
CA GLY A 462 15.17 18.08 26.27
C GLY A 462 15.20 17.20 25.02
N ASP A 463 14.13 17.20 24.22
CA ASP A 463 13.90 16.31 23.09
C ASP A 463 14.06 16.96 21.71
N LEU A 464 14.83 18.04 21.62
CA LEU A 464 15.12 18.72 20.34
C LEU A 464 16.00 17.89 19.39
N GLY A 465 16.30 16.65 19.78
CA GLY A 465 17.07 15.72 18.97
C GLY A 465 18.48 16.21 18.65
N LEU A 466 18.87 16.11 17.40
CA LEU A 466 20.20 16.43 16.90
C LEU A 466 20.28 17.83 16.25
N THR A 467 19.30 18.69 16.49
CA THR A 467 19.16 20.00 15.80
C THR A 467 20.29 20.98 16.07
N ASP A 468 21.14 20.76 17.10
CA ASP A 468 22.34 21.54 17.39
C ASP A 468 23.57 21.09 16.61
N LYS A 469 23.47 20.03 15.79
CA LYS A 469 24.53 19.46 14.99
C LYS A 469 24.46 19.88 13.54
N ASN A 470 25.55 19.68 12.78
CA ASN A 470 25.51 19.76 11.32
C ASN A 470 25.00 18.41 10.79
N LEU A 471 23.89 18.44 10.07
CA LEU A 471 23.16 17.25 9.70
C LEU A 471 23.36 16.90 8.22
N PHE A 472 23.65 15.63 7.96
CA PHE A 472 23.86 15.08 6.63
C PHE A 472 23.09 13.78 6.47
N CYS A 473 22.73 13.44 5.23
CA CYS A 473 22.16 12.15 4.91
C CYS A 473 22.81 11.60 3.63
N ILE A 474 23.20 10.33 3.67
CA ILE A 474 23.69 9.60 2.50
C ILE A 474 22.53 8.80 1.93
N GLU A 475 22.23 9.03 0.65
CA GLU A 475 21.14 8.37 -0.08
C GLU A 475 21.64 7.73 -1.38
N SER A 476 20.96 6.71 -1.85
CA SER A 476 21.25 6.02 -3.11
C SER A 476 19.94 5.59 -3.81
N PRO A 477 19.99 5.07 -5.05
CA PRO A 477 18.80 4.50 -5.69
C PRO A 477 18.17 3.31 -4.94
N VAL A 478 18.83 2.80 -3.90
CA VAL A 478 18.30 1.78 -2.98
C VAL A 478 17.46 2.39 -1.86
N SER A 479 17.67 3.68 -1.56
CA SER A 479 16.87 4.42 -0.56
C SER A 479 15.43 4.58 -1.07
N PHE A 480 14.54 3.66 -0.68
CA PHE A 480 13.22 3.49 -1.26
C PHE A 480 12.12 3.56 -0.20
N SER A 481 10.87 3.86 -0.58
CA SER A 481 9.71 3.88 0.33
C SER A 481 9.94 4.83 1.52
N CYS A 482 9.87 4.39 2.77
CA CYS A 482 10.14 5.23 3.94
C CYS A 482 11.52 5.89 3.95
N ALA A 483 12.56 5.25 3.35
CA ALA A 483 13.86 5.90 3.20
C ALA A 483 13.81 7.06 2.21
N ASN A 484 13.05 6.91 1.13
CA ASN A 484 12.79 7.98 0.19
C ASN A 484 11.97 9.13 0.82
N LEU A 485 10.98 8.82 1.66
CA LEU A 485 10.24 9.84 2.43
C LEU A 485 11.21 10.67 3.27
N VAL A 486 12.06 10.02 4.07
CA VAL A 486 13.03 10.69 4.95
C VAL A 486 14.00 11.57 4.16
N THR A 487 14.57 11.08 3.05
CA THR A 487 15.50 11.87 2.23
C THR A 487 14.82 13.07 1.57
N ASN A 488 13.57 12.92 1.11
CA ASN A 488 12.79 14.02 0.55
C ASN A 488 12.45 15.10 1.58
N GLU A 489 12.02 14.71 2.80
CA GLU A 489 11.78 15.67 3.87
C GLU A 489 13.06 16.40 4.29
N PHE A 490 14.17 15.68 4.42
CA PHE A 490 15.48 16.27 4.68
C PHE A 490 15.88 17.30 3.63
N LYS A 491 15.70 16.96 2.35
CA LYS A 491 15.96 17.87 1.23
C LYS A 491 15.18 19.18 1.35
N HIS A 492 13.91 19.07 1.74
CA HIS A 492 13.02 20.22 1.78
C HIS A 492 13.05 21.00 3.10
N SER A 493 13.57 20.38 4.18
CA SER A 493 13.78 21.07 5.45
C SER A 493 14.86 22.17 5.38
N ASN A 494 15.79 22.05 4.45
CA ASN A 494 17.03 22.82 4.36
C ASN A 494 17.94 22.72 5.61
N ALA A 495 17.65 21.78 6.52
CA ALA A 495 18.43 21.55 7.74
C ALA A 495 19.45 20.42 7.53
N VAL A 496 19.21 19.50 6.60
CA VAL A 496 20.04 18.34 6.31
C VAL A 496 20.61 18.43 4.90
N THR A 497 21.90 18.21 4.76
CA THR A 497 22.57 18.18 3.45
C THR A 497 22.59 16.76 2.91
N LEU A 498 22.06 16.55 1.71
CA LEU A 498 22.03 15.24 1.05
C LEU A 498 23.31 14.99 0.24
N ILE A 499 23.88 13.80 0.43
CA ILE A 499 25.10 13.35 -0.27
C ILE A 499 24.80 11.99 -0.90
N GLY A 500 25.12 11.77 -2.17
CA GLY A 500 24.90 10.45 -2.76
C GLY A 500 24.38 10.46 -4.17
N ARG A 501 23.32 9.71 -4.40
CA ARG A 501 22.57 9.63 -5.67
C ARG A 501 21.08 9.63 -5.38
N THR A 502 20.30 10.18 -6.31
CA THR A 502 18.85 10.25 -6.23
C THR A 502 18.24 8.99 -5.65
N SER A 503 17.40 9.14 -4.65
CA SER A 503 16.69 8.03 -3.98
C SER A 503 15.69 7.33 -4.91
N GLY A 504 15.21 6.17 -4.49
CA GLY A 504 14.51 5.23 -5.36
C GLY A 504 13.01 5.48 -5.58
N GLY A 505 12.41 6.49 -4.91
CA GLY A 505 10.96 6.72 -5.00
C GLY A 505 10.15 5.88 -4.01
N GLY A 506 8.89 5.59 -4.35
CA GLY A 506 7.97 4.78 -3.52
C GLY A 506 7.14 5.62 -2.55
N THR A 507 6.19 6.38 -3.10
CA THR A 507 5.31 7.26 -2.30
C THR A 507 4.08 6.54 -1.76
N CYS A 508 3.65 5.45 -2.42
CA CYS A 508 2.41 4.75 -2.09
C CYS A 508 2.59 3.71 -0.98
N PHE A 509 1.52 3.46 -0.22
CA PHE A 509 1.39 2.21 0.53
C PHE A 509 1.15 1.06 -0.44
N VAL A 510 1.66 -0.11 -0.08
CA VAL A 510 1.43 -1.32 -0.86
C VAL A 510 0.01 -1.82 -0.63
N GLN A 511 -0.69 -2.16 -1.70
CA GLN A 511 -1.98 -2.83 -1.65
C GLN A 511 -1.85 -4.24 -2.22
N SER A 512 -2.34 -5.22 -1.47
CA SER A 512 -2.44 -6.60 -1.92
C SER A 512 -3.65 -6.78 -2.83
N MET A 513 -3.51 -7.56 -3.88
CA MET A 513 -4.54 -7.81 -4.89
C MET A 513 -4.57 -9.29 -5.29
N SER A 514 -5.68 -9.70 -5.87
CA SER A 514 -5.81 -10.98 -6.54
C SER A 514 -6.56 -10.84 -7.86
N THR A 515 -6.36 -11.77 -8.77
CA THR A 515 -7.23 -11.91 -9.94
C THR A 515 -8.42 -12.81 -9.61
N ALA A 516 -9.51 -12.71 -10.38
CA ALA A 516 -10.69 -13.54 -10.17
C ALA A 516 -10.46 -15.05 -10.34
N ASP A 517 -9.40 -15.43 -11.03
CA ASP A 517 -8.91 -16.81 -11.19
C ASP A 517 -7.76 -17.16 -10.24
N GLY A 518 -7.49 -16.29 -9.26
CA GLY A 518 -6.72 -16.60 -8.06
C GLY A 518 -5.23 -16.33 -8.11
N ALA A 519 -4.68 -15.63 -9.12
CA ALA A 519 -3.30 -15.17 -9.04
C ALA A 519 -3.16 -14.05 -7.98
N CYS A 520 -2.04 -14.03 -7.26
CA CYS A 520 -1.77 -13.04 -6.21
C CYS A 520 -0.70 -12.06 -6.67
N PHE A 521 -0.96 -10.78 -6.45
CA PHE A 521 0.00 -9.71 -6.76
C PHE A 521 -0.16 -8.55 -5.77
N GLN A 522 0.76 -7.63 -5.81
CA GLN A 522 0.65 -6.36 -5.09
C GLN A 522 0.86 -5.19 -6.04
N MET A 523 0.39 -4.02 -5.64
CA MET A 523 0.62 -2.77 -6.36
C MET A 523 0.80 -1.59 -5.40
N SER A 524 1.31 -0.47 -5.92
CA SER A 524 1.20 0.82 -5.26
C SER A 524 -0.27 1.21 -5.13
N GLY A 525 -0.80 1.15 -3.90
CA GLY A 525 -2.20 1.48 -3.61
C GLY A 525 -2.50 2.99 -3.67
N PRO A 526 -3.77 3.38 -3.51
CA PRO A 526 -4.20 4.77 -3.61
C PRO A 526 -3.71 5.64 -2.44
N ILE A 527 -3.36 5.02 -1.30
CA ILE A 527 -2.84 5.74 -0.14
C ILE A 527 -1.39 6.11 -0.37
N GLN A 528 -1.10 7.40 -0.29
CA GLN A 528 0.21 7.98 -0.51
C GLN A 528 0.72 8.68 0.74
N MET A 529 2.00 8.53 1.06
CA MET A 529 2.66 9.15 2.20
C MET A 529 3.79 10.06 1.74
N SER A 530 3.74 11.31 2.16
CA SER A 530 4.73 12.35 1.87
C SER A 530 4.62 13.48 2.90
N PHE A 531 4.79 14.72 2.48
CA PHE A 531 4.68 15.92 3.30
C PHE A 531 4.03 17.08 2.50
N LEU A 532 3.68 18.17 3.20
CA LEU A 532 3.20 19.37 2.53
C LEU A 532 4.35 20.30 2.15
N LYS A 533 4.44 20.64 0.88
CA LYS A 533 5.35 21.65 0.36
C LYS A 533 4.54 22.86 -0.09
N ASN A 534 4.75 24.01 0.56
CA ASN A 534 3.97 25.23 0.31
C ASN A 534 2.46 25.04 0.44
N GLY A 535 2.02 24.19 1.38
CA GLY A 535 0.61 23.89 1.65
C GLY A 535 -0.04 22.95 0.64
N SER A 536 0.73 22.24 -0.18
CA SER A 536 0.23 21.22 -1.10
C SER A 536 0.97 19.91 -0.90
N PHE A 537 0.28 18.79 -1.06
CA PHE A 537 0.88 17.46 -1.01
C PHE A 537 1.99 17.33 -2.07
N TYR A 538 3.17 16.93 -1.64
CA TYR A 538 4.32 16.77 -2.51
C TYR A 538 4.45 15.32 -2.96
N ASN A 539 4.39 15.08 -4.26
CA ASN A 539 4.67 13.75 -4.79
C ASN A 539 6.19 13.51 -4.77
N ASN A 540 6.65 12.60 -3.92
CA ASN A 540 8.07 12.26 -3.75
C ASN A 540 8.49 10.99 -4.51
N ASP A 541 7.64 10.48 -5.40
CA ASP A 541 7.89 9.24 -6.13
C ASP A 541 9.12 9.27 -7.05
N GLN A 542 9.51 10.45 -7.52
CA GLN A 542 10.70 10.63 -8.36
C GLN A 542 12.02 10.63 -7.58
N GLY A 543 11.96 10.48 -6.25
CA GLY A 543 13.13 10.53 -5.39
C GLY A 543 13.62 11.94 -5.05
N ALA A 544 14.57 12.02 -4.13
CA ALA A 544 15.28 13.24 -3.76
C ALA A 544 16.63 13.31 -4.50
N GLU A 545 16.95 14.44 -5.10
CA GLU A 545 18.26 14.67 -5.69
C GLU A 545 19.26 15.11 -4.61
N PRO A 546 20.47 14.50 -4.52
CA PRO A 546 21.47 14.91 -3.55
C PRO A 546 22.00 16.33 -3.85
N ASP A 547 22.40 17.04 -2.79
CA ASP A 547 23.11 18.32 -2.92
C ASP A 547 24.54 18.12 -3.45
N PHE A 548 25.15 17.00 -3.06
CA PHE A 548 26.50 16.61 -3.48
C PHE A 548 26.52 15.17 -4.01
N PRO A 549 26.71 14.98 -5.32
CA PRO A 549 26.65 13.64 -5.91
C PRO A 549 27.89 12.79 -5.60
N LEU A 550 27.69 11.54 -5.20
CA LEU A 550 28.69 10.49 -5.15
C LEU A 550 28.51 9.54 -6.34
N ILE A 551 29.53 9.42 -7.19
CA ILE A 551 29.39 8.63 -8.41
C ILE A 551 29.75 7.15 -8.18
N LYS A 552 30.77 6.89 -7.34
CA LYS A 552 31.28 5.53 -7.11
C LYS A 552 30.67 4.91 -5.85
N PRO A 553 30.08 3.72 -5.90
CA PRO A 553 29.54 3.06 -4.72
C PRO A 553 30.54 2.92 -3.56
N ALA A 554 31.82 2.69 -3.83
CA ALA A 554 32.83 2.61 -2.79
C ALA A 554 33.02 3.93 -1.99
N SER A 555 32.72 5.09 -2.60
CA SER A 555 32.84 6.38 -1.92
C SER A 555 31.77 6.61 -0.85
N PHE A 556 30.69 5.81 -0.85
CA PHE A 556 29.64 5.87 0.18
C PHE A 556 30.11 5.34 1.54
N TYR A 557 31.16 4.52 1.55
CA TYR A 557 31.65 3.82 2.74
C TYR A 557 33.07 4.25 3.17
N ASP A 558 33.68 5.21 2.48
CA ASP A 558 34.97 5.82 2.85
C ASP A 558 34.72 6.93 3.88
N ARG A 559 34.54 6.53 5.15
CA ARG A 559 34.14 7.44 6.24
C ARG A 559 35.18 8.52 6.53
N GLU A 560 36.46 8.23 6.34
CA GLU A 560 37.54 9.22 6.48
C GLU A 560 37.42 10.30 5.42
N ALA A 561 37.34 9.92 4.15
CA ALA A 561 37.17 10.86 3.05
C ALA A 561 35.85 11.64 3.12
N LEU A 562 34.77 11.01 3.56
CA LEU A 562 33.48 11.66 3.77
C LEU A 562 33.56 12.70 4.91
N THR A 563 34.24 12.38 6.01
CA THR A 563 34.47 13.31 7.13
C THR A 563 35.31 14.53 6.68
N GLU A 564 36.38 14.29 5.93
CA GLU A 564 37.18 15.37 5.36
C GLU A 564 36.33 16.26 4.44
N PHE A 565 35.54 15.66 3.56
CA PHE A 565 34.66 16.38 2.63
C PHE A 565 33.62 17.21 3.40
N ILE A 566 32.87 16.60 4.34
CA ILE A 566 31.86 17.25 5.16
C ILE A 566 32.45 18.48 5.88
N ASN A 567 33.65 18.37 6.43
CA ASN A 567 34.32 19.48 7.08
C ASN A 567 34.67 20.65 6.13
N THR A 568 34.68 20.44 4.81
CA THR A 568 34.85 21.53 3.82
C THR A 568 33.55 22.28 3.51
N LEU A 569 32.40 21.74 3.90
CA LEU A 569 31.06 22.32 3.63
C LEU A 569 30.61 23.34 4.70
N ARG A 570 31.45 23.65 5.68
CA ARG A 570 31.21 24.56 6.79
C ARG A 570 31.51 26.01 6.46
#